data_9bd494e96e01b5274c78bb9f5c5d4f2c
#
_entry.id   9bd494e96e01b5274c78bb9f5c5d4f2c
#
_cell.length_a   1.000
_cell.length_b   1.000
_cell.length_c   1.000
_cell.angle_alpha   90.00
_cell.angle_beta   90.00
_cell.angle_gamma   90.00
#
_symmetry.space_group_name_H-M   'P 1'
#
loop_
_entity.id
_entity.type
_entity.pdbx_description
1 polymer ?
#
loop_
_entity_poly.entity_id
_entity_poly.type
_entity_poly.pdbx_seq_one_letter_code
_entity_poly.pdbx_strand_id
1 'polypeptide(L)'
;MMIEKLKQFQSFGSIVVMPDFFVDRIIRLESAEKLLTALGEKARNGGGSIRDIPTTDIRGGNAVNIAYALAKLGARISLFTVADEIGAAMLRQAFSQFGESATLRILPGKQGHTTSFEFPHNDDKVNVMVSDVGDNKEFGPNRLGSQDDLLALKNADAVMVVNWASNKKGTELAEHAFRSSPSAMHFIDPADISSRKDEFLFMEQDPT
;
A
#
# COMPACT_ATOMS: atom_id res chain seq x y z
N MET A 1 18.18 -7.87 22.53
CA MET A 1 18.99 -6.68 22.16
C MET A 1 18.24 -5.68 21.28
N MET A 2 17.69 -6.04 20.09
CA MET A 2 16.93 -5.09 19.25
C MET A 2 15.55 -4.74 19.85
N ILE A 3 14.81 -5.71 20.35
CA ILE A 3 13.51 -5.53 21.00
C ILE A 3 13.60 -4.70 22.30
N GLU A 4 14.69 -4.84 23.06
CA GLU A 4 14.91 -4.03 24.26
C GLU A 4 15.24 -2.57 23.93
N LYS A 5 15.98 -2.33 22.83
CA LYS A 5 16.19 -0.97 22.32
C LYS A 5 14.89 -0.33 21.86
N LEU A 6 14.00 -1.08 21.16
CA LEU A 6 12.68 -0.59 20.74
C LEU A 6 11.79 -0.23 21.93
N LYS A 7 11.88 -0.98 23.06
CA LYS A 7 11.15 -0.66 24.29
C LYS A 7 11.64 0.61 25.01
N GLN A 8 12.84 1.08 24.70
CA GLN A 8 13.42 2.31 25.26
C GLN A 8 13.03 3.57 24.48
N PHE A 9 12.42 3.45 23.29
CA PHE A 9 11.86 4.58 22.55
C PHE A 9 10.62 5.10 23.28
N GLN A 10 10.74 6.24 23.91
CA GLN A 10 9.65 6.87 24.69
C GLN A 10 8.60 7.60 23.85
N SER A 11 8.88 7.90 22.60
CA SER A 11 7.90 8.42 21.66
C SER A 11 8.38 8.19 20.21
N PHE A 12 7.53 7.56 19.43
CA PHE A 12 7.66 7.59 17.97
C PHE A 12 6.95 8.85 17.50
N GLY A 13 7.61 9.77 16.89
CA GLY A 13 7.07 11.04 16.41
C GLY A 13 5.78 10.95 15.57
N SER A 14 5.49 12.00 14.86
CA SER A 14 4.39 12.07 13.88
C SER A 14 4.90 11.63 12.51
N ILE A 15 4.30 10.61 11.92
CA ILE A 15 4.75 10.02 10.67
C ILE A 15 3.63 10.11 9.62
N VAL A 16 3.96 10.70 8.49
CA VAL A 16 3.07 10.72 7.31
C VAL A 16 3.46 9.58 6.39
N VAL A 17 2.47 8.78 5.94
CA VAL A 17 2.67 7.65 5.02
C VAL A 17 1.69 7.75 3.87
N MET A 18 2.15 7.54 2.63
CA MET A 18 1.34 7.64 1.41
C MET A 18 1.92 6.79 0.27
N PRO A 19 1.18 6.50 -0.83
CA PRO A 19 -0.25 6.73 -1.01
C PRO A 19 -1.11 5.46 -0.99
N ASP A 20 -0.50 4.25 -1.13
CA ASP A 20 -1.18 3.10 -1.68
C ASP A 20 -2.03 2.33 -0.66
N PHE A 21 -3.22 2.01 -1.11
CA PHE A 21 -4.13 1.06 -0.49
C PHE A 21 -4.63 0.05 -1.52
N PHE A 22 -4.65 -1.21 -1.13
CA PHE A 22 -5.17 -2.32 -1.92
C PHE A 22 -6.14 -3.16 -1.07
N VAL A 23 -7.09 -3.77 -1.75
CA VAL A 23 -7.81 -4.93 -1.23
C VAL A 23 -7.19 -6.15 -1.88
N ASP A 24 -6.56 -6.99 -1.08
CA ASP A 24 -5.88 -8.20 -1.53
C ASP A 24 -6.79 -9.40 -1.32
N ARG A 25 -7.20 -10.02 -2.43
CA ARG A 25 -7.96 -11.26 -2.45
C ARG A 25 -7.02 -12.45 -2.59
N ILE A 26 -6.92 -13.25 -1.55
CA ILE A 26 -6.12 -14.46 -1.53
C ILE A 26 -6.99 -15.65 -1.89
N ILE A 27 -6.65 -16.33 -2.98
CA ILE A 27 -7.33 -17.53 -3.47
C ILE A 27 -6.37 -18.71 -3.28
N ARG A 28 -6.74 -19.66 -2.41
CA ARG A 28 -5.89 -20.83 -2.13
C ARG A 28 -6.30 -21.97 -3.01
N LEU A 29 -5.37 -22.38 -3.86
CA LEU A 29 -5.55 -23.42 -4.85
C LEU A 29 -4.84 -24.71 -4.41
N GLU A 30 -5.36 -25.83 -4.83
CA GLU A 30 -4.68 -27.12 -4.68
C GLU A 30 -3.50 -27.23 -5.64
N SER A 31 -3.65 -26.78 -6.88
CA SER A 31 -2.59 -26.57 -7.87
C SER A 31 -3.01 -25.60 -8.97
N ALA A 32 -2.04 -25.01 -9.66
CA ALA A 32 -2.30 -24.14 -10.81
C ALA A 32 -2.93 -24.92 -11.97
N GLU A 33 -2.47 -26.14 -12.22
CA GLU A 33 -2.94 -27.00 -13.32
C GLU A 33 -4.42 -27.35 -13.17
N LYS A 34 -4.88 -27.65 -11.95
CA LYS A 34 -6.30 -27.93 -11.67
C LYS A 34 -7.18 -26.72 -11.99
N LEU A 35 -6.77 -25.52 -11.60
CA LEU A 35 -7.48 -24.30 -11.93
C LEU A 35 -7.52 -24.08 -13.45
N LEU A 36 -6.38 -24.18 -14.14
CA LEU A 36 -6.30 -23.97 -15.58
C LEU A 36 -7.17 -24.99 -16.35
N THR A 37 -7.16 -26.24 -15.93
CA THR A 37 -8.02 -27.31 -16.52
C THR A 37 -9.48 -26.96 -16.33
N ALA A 38 -9.90 -26.63 -15.11
CA ALA A 38 -11.27 -26.28 -14.81
C ALA A 38 -11.75 -25.01 -15.57
N LEU A 39 -10.88 -23.98 -15.68
CA LEU A 39 -11.17 -22.80 -16.49
C LEU A 39 -11.35 -23.15 -17.97
N GLY A 40 -10.45 -23.98 -18.51
CA GLY A 40 -10.54 -24.45 -19.90
C GLY A 40 -11.79 -25.24 -20.20
N GLU A 41 -12.24 -26.11 -19.30
CA GLU A 41 -13.51 -26.86 -19.42
C GLU A 41 -14.71 -25.92 -19.40
N LYS A 42 -14.75 -24.97 -18.45
CA LYS A 42 -15.83 -23.97 -18.37
C LYS A 42 -15.89 -23.09 -19.61
N ALA A 43 -14.74 -22.65 -20.12
CA ALA A 43 -14.69 -21.84 -21.32
C ALA A 43 -15.26 -22.59 -22.55
N ARG A 44 -14.90 -23.87 -22.74
CA ARG A 44 -15.44 -24.72 -23.84
C ARG A 44 -16.94 -24.91 -23.74
N ASN A 45 -17.49 -24.92 -22.53
CA ASN A 45 -18.91 -25.11 -22.26
C ASN A 45 -19.72 -23.80 -22.21
N GLY A 46 -19.15 -22.68 -22.66
CA GLY A 46 -19.82 -21.37 -22.67
C GLY A 46 -19.89 -20.67 -21.32
N GLY A 47 -19.10 -21.07 -20.33
CA GLY A 47 -19.03 -20.47 -19.01
C GLY A 47 -19.40 -21.41 -17.88
N GLY A 48 -19.55 -20.86 -16.67
CA GLY A 48 -19.97 -21.60 -15.49
C GLY A 48 -19.19 -21.20 -14.22
N SER A 49 -19.49 -21.87 -13.12
CA SER A 49 -18.85 -21.60 -11.82
C SER A 49 -17.82 -22.68 -11.48
N ILE A 50 -16.71 -22.26 -10.90
CA ILE A 50 -15.80 -23.10 -10.14
C ILE A 50 -16.05 -22.74 -8.67
N ARG A 51 -16.40 -23.71 -7.84
CA ARG A 51 -16.88 -23.51 -6.47
C ARG A 51 -15.89 -24.11 -5.47
N ASP A 52 -16.12 -23.81 -4.18
CA ASP A 52 -15.42 -24.39 -3.04
C ASP A 52 -13.89 -24.10 -3.04
N ILE A 53 -13.48 -22.98 -3.63
CA ILE A 53 -12.12 -22.49 -3.56
C ILE A 53 -12.01 -21.49 -2.39
N PRO A 54 -11.19 -21.80 -1.36
CA PRO A 54 -11.03 -20.90 -0.21
C PRO A 54 -10.53 -19.54 -0.63
N THR A 55 -11.25 -18.50 -0.25
CA THR A 55 -10.95 -17.10 -0.60
C THR A 55 -11.01 -16.24 0.64
N THR A 56 -10.07 -15.30 0.77
CA THR A 56 -10.00 -14.35 1.88
C THR A 56 -9.65 -12.97 1.35
N ASP A 57 -10.42 -11.96 1.74
CA ASP A 57 -10.10 -10.56 1.43
C ASP A 57 -9.42 -9.93 2.65
N ILE A 58 -8.29 -9.28 2.44
CA ILE A 58 -7.55 -8.55 3.46
C ILE A 58 -7.19 -7.16 2.96
N ARG A 59 -6.91 -6.23 3.89
CA ARG A 59 -6.31 -4.96 3.53
C ARG A 59 -4.86 -5.17 3.11
N GLY A 60 -4.46 -4.51 2.04
CA GLY A 60 -3.10 -4.50 1.50
C GLY A 60 -2.62 -3.09 1.20
N GLY A 61 -1.52 -3.02 0.47
CA GLY A 61 -0.81 -1.79 0.14
C GLY A 61 0.33 -1.49 1.13
N ASN A 62 1.48 -1.07 0.59
CA ASN A 62 2.67 -0.81 1.40
C ASN A 62 2.41 0.32 2.39
N ALA A 63 1.78 1.43 1.97
CA ALA A 63 1.47 2.55 2.86
C ALA A 63 0.57 2.13 4.02
N VAL A 64 -0.51 1.40 3.74
CA VAL A 64 -1.44 0.95 4.78
C VAL A 64 -0.78 -0.02 5.75
N ASN A 65 0.04 -0.94 5.26
CA ASN A 65 0.72 -1.92 6.10
C ASN A 65 1.78 -1.26 6.99
N ILE A 66 2.56 -0.33 6.45
CA ILE A 66 3.56 0.45 7.20
C ILE A 66 2.87 1.32 8.25
N ALA A 67 1.84 2.09 7.87
CA ALA A 67 1.09 2.95 8.78
C ALA A 67 0.49 2.13 9.96
N TYR A 68 -0.09 0.97 9.65
CA TYR A 68 -0.64 0.09 10.66
C TYR A 68 0.43 -0.47 11.61
N ALA A 69 1.58 -0.90 11.08
CA ALA A 69 2.68 -1.41 11.88
C ALA A 69 3.26 -0.32 12.80
N LEU A 70 3.47 0.88 12.27
CA LEU A 70 3.97 2.02 13.05
C LEU A 70 2.97 2.46 14.12
N ALA A 71 1.67 2.49 13.83
CA ALA A 71 0.63 2.76 14.82
C ALA A 71 0.64 1.72 15.96
N LYS A 72 0.83 0.44 15.63
CA LYS A 72 1.02 -0.63 16.65
C LYS A 72 2.25 -0.44 17.51
N LEU A 73 3.29 0.19 16.98
CA LEU A 73 4.50 0.53 17.73
C LEU A 73 4.35 1.82 18.55
N GLY A 74 3.19 2.51 18.48
CA GLY A 74 2.90 3.71 19.24
C GLY A 74 3.22 5.03 18.54
N ALA A 75 3.53 5.02 17.24
CA ALA A 75 3.69 6.24 16.45
C ALA A 75 2.35 6.94 16.21
N ARG A 76 2.36 8.27 16.09
CA ARG A 76 1.22 9.03 15.56
C ARG A 76 1.29 9.01 14.05
N ILE A 77 0.22 8.53 13.40
CA ILE A 77 0.20 8.29 11.97
C ILE A 77 -0.79 9.21 11.27
N SER A 78 -0.36 9.77 10.15
CA SER A 78 -1.24 10.36 9.14
C SER A 78 -1.10 9.54 7.85
N LEU A 79 -2.12 8.72 7.55
CA LEU A 79 -2.17 7.92 6.32
C LEU A 79 -2.95 8.67 5.25
N PHE A 80 -2.31 9.00 4.14
CA PHE A 80 -2.94 9.57 2.95
C PHE A 80 -3.13 8.51 1.90
N THR A 81 -4.36 8.30 1.45
CA THR A 81 -4.65 7.26 0.45
C THR A 81 -5.94 7.55 -0.31
N VAL A 82 -6.25 6.73 -1.29
CA VAL A 82 -7.49 6.77 -2.05
C VAL A 82 -8.28 5.48 -1.85
N ALA A 83 -9.59 5.62 -1.66
CA ALA A 83 -10.48 4.47 -1.56
C ALA A 83 -11.92 4.83 -1.96
N ASP A 84 -12.68 3.82 -2.39
CA ASP A 84 -14.13 3.87 -2.45
C ASP A 84 -14.75 3.73 -1.03
N GLU A 85 -16.08 3.74 -0.95
CA GLU A 85 -16.78 3.64 0.33
C GLU A 85 -16.49 2.32 1.09
N ILE A 86 -16.36 1.21 0.37
CA ILE A 86 -16.08 -0.11 0.96
C ILE A 86 -14.66 -0.16 1.48
N GLY A 87 -13.70 0.25 0.68
CA GLY A 87 -12.29 0.34 1.08
C GLY A 87 -12.08 1.30 2.24
N ALA A 88 -12.75 2.45 2.21
CA ALA A 88 -12.70 3.41 3.31
C ALA A 88 -13.28 2.85 4.62
N ALA A 89 -14.38 2.08 4.55
CA ALA A 89 -14.94 1.40 5.72
C ALA A 89 -13.97 0.35 6.27
N MET A 90 -13.31 -0.44 5.40
CA MET A 90 -12.30 -1.41 5.78
C MET A 90 -11.12 -0.75 6.51
N LEU A 91 -10.62 0.39 6.00
CA LEU A 91 -9.54 1.14 6.63
C LEU A 91 -9.96 1.71 7.99
N ARG A 92 -11.12 2.36 8.08
CA ARG A 92 -11.64 2.90 9.35
C ARG A 92 -11.80 1.81 10.41
N GLN A 93 -12.33 0.64 10.03
CA GLN A 93 -12.45 -0.50 10.92
C GLN A 93 -11.09 -1.00 11.40
N ALA A 94 -10.12 -1.15 10.48
CA ALA A 94 -8.79 -1.64 10.84
C ALA A 94 -8.03 -0.70 11.79
N PHE A 95 -8.16 0.62 11.58
CA PHE A 95 -7.45 1.63 12.36
C PHE A 95 -8.21 2.12 13.59
N SER A 96 -9.47 1.73 13.79
CA SER A 96 -10.32 2.19 14.91
C SER A 96 -9.69 1.98 16.30
N GLN A 97 -8.89 0.92 16.44
CA GLN A 97 -8.22 0.60 17.70
C GLN A 97 -7.15 1.62 18.13
N PHE A 98 -6.68 2.47 17.22
CA PHE A 98 -5.62 3.44 17.49
C PHE A 98 -6.16 4.83 17.90
N GLY A 99 -7.48 5.06 17.79
CA GLY A 99 -8.11 6.33 18.17
C GLY A 99 -7.44 7.53 17.49
N GLU A 100 -7.13 8.55 18.26
CA GLU A 100 -6.53 9.79 17.79
C GLU A 100 -5.07 9.64 17.33
N SER A 101 -4.42 8.51 17.61
CA SER A 101 -3.05 8.25 17.16
C SER A 101 -2.96 7.91 15.67
N ALA A 102 -4.08 7.68 14.98
CA ALA A 102 -4.10 7.40 13.56
C ALA A 102 -5.12 8.27 12.83
N THR A 103 -4.62 9.23 12.09
CA THR A 103 -5.43 10.08 11.20
C THR A 103 -5.47 9.47 9.81
N LEU A 104 -6.68 9.21 9.29
CA LEU A 104 -6.89 8.66 7.96
C LEU A 104 -7.40 9.77 7.02
N ARG A 105 -6.58 10.15 6.05
CA ARG A 105 -6.89 11.08 4.97
C ARG A 105 -7.24 10.26 3.72
N ILE A 106 -8.48 9.76 3.70
CA ILE A 106 -8.97 8.91 2.63
C ILE A 106 -9.68 9.78 1.59
N LEU A 107 -9.06 9.92 0.43
CA LEU A 107 -9.63 10.65 -0.70
C LEU A 107 -10.58 9.74 -1.50
N PRO A 108 -11.68 10.28 -2.03
CA PRO A 108 -12.59 9.48 -2.84
C PRO A 108 -11.91 9.03 -4.15
N GLY A 109 -12.10 7.76 -4.50
CA GLY A 109 -11.56 7.16 -5.70
C GLY A 109 -11.55 5.63 -5.59
N LYS A 110 -10.89 4.97 -6.54
CA LYS A 110 -10.78 3.52 -6.60
C LYS A 110 -9.44 3.08 -5.99
N GLN A 111 -9.48 2.32 -4.89
CA GLN A 111 -8.28 1.65 -4.35
C GLN A 111 -7.76 0.59 -5.33
N GLY A 112 -6.56 0.11 -5.10
CA GLY A 112 -6.05 -1.05 -5.82
C GLY A 112 -6.74 -2.35 -5.41
N HIS A 113 -6.73 -3.30 -6.31
CA HIS A 113 -7.19 -4.67 -6.05
C HIS A 113 -6.14 -5.65 -6.54
N THR A 114 -5.74 -6.57 -5.68
CA THR A 114 -4.87 -7.69 -6.05
C THR A 114 -5.62 -9.00 -5.86
N THR A 115 -5.54 -9.88 -6.84
CA THR A 115 -5.91 -11.28 -6.67
C THR A 115 -4.63 -12.10 -6.64
N SER A 116 -4.35 -12.72 -5.50
CA SER A 116 -3.20 -13.59 -5.28
C SER A 116 -3.66 -15.05 -5.33
N PHE A 117 -3.17 -15.79 -6.29
CA PHE A 117 -3.33 -17.24 -6.38
C PHE A 117 -2.19 -17.91 -5.65
N GLU A 118 -2.50 -18.51 -4.49
CA GLU A 118 -1.52 -19.26 -3.68
C GLU A 118 -1.69 -20.75 -3.90
N PHE A 119 -0.60 -21.45 -4.22
CA PHE A 119 -0.60 -22.90 -4.43
C PHE A 119 0.76 -23.52 -4.12
N PRO A 120 0.80 -24.85 -3.79
CA PRO A 120 2.04 -25.58 -3.68
C PRO A 120 2.73 -25.69 -5.05
N HIS A 121 4.05 -25.55 -5.08
CA HIS A 121 4.87 -25.81 -6.25
C HIS A 121 6.21 -26.42 -5.80
N ASN A 122 6.43 -27.69 -6.15
CA ASN A 122 7.49 -28.51 -5.57
C ASN A 122 7.37 -28.53 -4.02
N ASP A 123 8.45 -28.21 -3.29
CA ASP A 123 8.46 -28.17 -1.83
C ASP A 123 8.08 -26.78 -1.26
N ASP A 124 7.77 -25.79 -2.10
CA ASP A 124 7.50 -24.42 -1.73
C ASP A 124 6.02 -24.04 -1.92
N LYS A 125 5.62 -22.93 -1.30
CA LYS A 125 4.42 -22.19 -1.64
C LYS A 125 4.79 -21.04 -2.54
N VAL A 126 4.10 -20.91 -3.67
CA VAL A 126 4.24 -19.78 -4.58
C VAL A 126 2.94 -19.02 -4.66
N ASN A 127 3.03 -17.75 -5.03
CA ASN A 127 1.89 -16.94 -5.37
C ASN A 127 2.06 -16.30 -6.75
N VAL A 128 0.95 -16.15 -7.44
CA VAL A 128 0.86 -15.37 -8.67
C VAL A 128 -0.19 -14.28 -8.47
N MET A 129 0.21 -13.04 -8.64
CA MET A 129 -0.65 -11.89 -8.40
C MET A 129 -1.11 -11.26 -9.71
N VAL A 130 -2.40 -10.92 -9.74
CA VAL A 130 -3.01 -10.10 -10.79
C VAL A 130 -3.57 -8.85 -10.11
N SER A 131 -3.05 -7.69 -10.49
CA SER A 131 -3.36 -6.43 -9.80
C SER A 131 -3.95 -5.38 -10.73
N ASP A 132 -4.96 -4.67 -10.23
CA ASP A 132 -5.40 -3.38 -10.74
C ASP A 132 -5.03 -2.32 -9.71
N VAL A 133 -4.17 -1.38 -10.10
CA VAL A 133 -3.63 -0.36 -9.18
C VAL A 133 -4.69 0.69 -8.81
N GLY A 134 -5.78 0.79 -9.55
CA GLY A 134 -6.82 1.80 -9.34
C GLY A 134 -6.28 3.23 -9.50
N ASP A 135 -6.80 4.15 -8.69
CA ASP A 135 -6.39 5.55 -8.71
C ASP A 135 -5.09 5.83 -7.96
N ASN A 136 -4.51 4.82 -7.28
CA ASN A 136 -3.17 4.95 -6.69
C ASN A 136 -2.11 5.30 -7.74
N LYS A 137 -2.29 4.85 -9.00
CA LYS A 137 -1.37 5.13 -10.11
C LYS A 137 -1.23 6.60 -10.48
N GLU A 138 -2.19 7.44 -10.10
CA GLU A 138 -2.25 8.86 -10.40
C GLU A 138 -2.30 9.73 -9.12
N PHE A 139 -1.88 9.15 -7.98
CA PHE A 139 -1.83 9.88 -6.72
C PHE A 139 -0.65 10.87 -6.73
N GLY A 140 -0.92 12.12 -7.00
CA GLY A 140 0.08 13.18 -7.14
C GLY A 140 -0.13 14.34 -6.18
N PRO A 141 0.66 15.42 -6.31
CA PRO A 141 0.59 16.62 -5.46
C PRO A 141 -0.78 17.26 -5.35
N ASN A 142 -1.58 17.18 -6.42
CA ASN A 142 -2.95 17.69 -6.47
C ASN A 142 -3.90 17.00 -5.48
N ARG A 143 -3.51 15.87 -4.91
CA ARG A 143 -4.24 15.16 -3.86
C ARG A 143 -3.87 15.61 -2.45
N LEU A 144 -2.85 16.47 -2.30
CA LEU A 144 -2.30 16.98 -1.04
C LEU A 144 -2.47 18.50 -0.96
N GLY A 145 -3.66 19.02 -1.28
CA GLY A 145 -3.86 20.46 -1.45
C GLY A 145 -4.60 21.17 -0.30
N SER A 146 -5.15 20.45 0.66
CA SER A 146 -5.83 21.09 1.78
C SER A 146 -4.82 21.70 2.77
N GLN A 147 -5.25 22.75 3.48
CA GLN A 147 -4.43 23.37 4.52
C GLN A 147 -4.02 22.35 5.60
N ASP A 148 -4.93 21.43 5.96
CA ASP A 148 -4.67 20.36 6.93
C ASP A 148 -3.64 19.36 6.43
N ASP A 149 -3.63 19.05 5.12
CA ASP A 149 -2.65 18.14 4.53
C ASP A 149 -1.24 18.74 4.59
N LEU A 150 -1.12 20.00 4.21
CA LEU A 150 0.15 20.73 4.28
C LEU A 150 0.63 20.89 5.73
N LEU A 151 -0.28 21.10 6.66
CA LEU A 151 0.05 21.20 8.08
C LEU A 151 0.53 19.84 8.63
N ALA A 152 -0.09 18.73 8.22
CA ALA A 152 0.34 17.38 8.60
C ALA A 152 1.77 17.09 8.08
N LEU A 153 2.06 17.46 6.82
CA LEU A 153 3.41 17.32 6.25
C LEU A 153 4.43 18.19 6.99
N LYS A 154 4.11 19.46 7.20
CA LYS A 154 5.01 20.43 7.86
C LYS A 154 5.39 20.01 9.29
N ASN A 155 4.46 19.38 10.00
CA ASN A 155 4.64 18.97 11.40
C ASN A 155 5.07 17.51 11.55
N ALA A 156 5.36 16.81 10.46
CA ALA A 156 5.83 15.44 10.51
C ALA A 156 7.30 15.35 10.96
N ASP A 157 7.61 14.33 11.76
CA ASP A 157 8.99 13.94 12.06
C ASP A 157 9.57 13.02 10.96
N ALA A 158 8.69 12.32 10.25
CA ALA A 158 9.05 11.53 9.07
C ALA A 158 7.93 11.54 8.02
N VAL A 159 8.32 11.50 6.74
CA VAL A 159 7.42 11.39 5.59
C VAL A 159 7.88 10.23 4.71
N MET A 160 6.95 9.32 4.44
CA MET A 160 7.21 8.10 3.67
C MET A 160 6.34 8.08 2.41
N VAL A 161 6.98 8.09 1.26
CA VAL A 161 6.33 7.85 -0.04
C VAL A 161 6.70 6.45 -0.48
N VAL A 162 5.71 5.58 -0.56
CA VAL A 162 5.95 4.15 -0.78
C VAL A 162 5.24 3.65 -2.03
N ASN A 163 5.66 2.47 -2.51
CA ASN A 163 5.18 1.87 -3.76
C ASN A 163 5.32 2.82 -4.97
N TRP A 164 6.47 3.52 -5.02
CA TRP A 164 6.76 4.55 -6.02
C TRP A 164 6.60 4.07 -7.46
N ALA A 165 7.08 2.86 -7.78
CA ALA A 165 7.05 2.33 -9.14
C ALA A 165 5.63 2.10 -9.68
N SER A 166 4.66 1.82 -8.81
CA SER A 166 3.25 1.63 -9.17
C SER A 166 2.48 2.93 -9.35
N ASN A 167 3.06 4.06 -8.95
CA ASN A 167 2.47 5.39 -9.06
C ASN A 167 3.18 6.21 -10.13
N LYS A 168 2.50 6.54 -11.23
CA LYS A 168 3.05 7.37 -12.32
C LYS A 168 3.46 8.77 -11.87
N LYS A 169 2.83 9.25 -10.77
CA LYS A 169 3.10 10.53 -10.13
C LYS A 169 4.02 10.39 -8.91
N GLY A 170 4.69 9.25 -8.78
CA GLY A 170 5.49 8.93 -7.58
C GLY A 170 6.62 9.93 -7.33
N THR A 171 7.32 10.36 -8.39
CA THR A 171 8.40 11.35 -8.32
C THR A 171 7.86 12.72 -7.92
N GLU A 172 6.84 13.22 -8.62
CA GLU A 172 6.24 14.51 -8.31
C GLU A 172 5.61 14.53 -6.90
N LEU A 173 5.03 13.40 -6.48
CA LEU A 173 4.50 13.24 -5.12
C LEU A 173 5.61 13.34 -4.07
N ALA A 174 6.70 12.60 -4.25
CA ALA A 174 7.84 12.60 -3.33
C ALA A 174 8.45 14.01 -3.22
N GLU A 175 8.76 14.64 -4.35
CA GLU A 175 9.29 16.01 -4.37
C GLU A 175 8.39 17.01 -3.65
N HIS A 176 7.08 16.95 -3.90
CA HIS A 176 6.12 17.85 -3.25
C HIS A 176 6.04 17.60 -1.74
N ALA A 177 5.91 16.34 -1.33
CA ALA A 177 5.80 15.97 0.06
C ALA A 177 7.06 16.34 0.85
N PHE A 178 8.24 16.10 0.29
CA PHE A 178 9.52 16.38 0.94
C PHE A 178 9.81 17.89 1.03
N ARG A 179 9.53 18.66 -0.02
CA ARG A 179 9.59 20.14 0.05
C ARG A 179 8.61 20.73 1.07
N SER A 180 7.46 20.08 1.28
CA SER A 180 6.47 20.51 2.27
C SER A 180 6.81 20.10 3.70
N SER A 181 7.83 19.29 3.90
CA SER A 181 8.28 18.76 5.20
C SER A 181 9.80 18.89 5.41
N PRO A 182 10.40 20.08 5.29
CA PRO A 182 11.85 20.25 5.20
C PRO A 182 12.62 19.82 6.46
N SER A 183 11.94 19.68 7.59
CA SER A 183 12.53 19.24 8.87
C SER A 183 12.33 17.75 9.15
N ALA A 184 11.56 17.07 8.30
CA ALA A 184 11.24 15.66 8.49
C ALA A 184 12.34 14.75 7.93
N MET A 185 12.39 13.53 8.43
CA MET A 185 13.14 12.45 7.79
C MET A 185 12.33 11.94 6.59
N HIS A 186 12.96 11.82 5.42
CA HIS A 186 12.31 11.42 4.18
C HIS A 186 12.65 9.98 3.80
N PHE A 187 11.62 9.21 3.42
CA PHE A 187 11.77 7.83 2.95
C PHE A 187 11.03 7.63 1.64
N ILE A 188 11.68 6.93 0.71
CA ILE A 188 11.07 6.40 -0.50
C ILE A 188 11.17 4.86 -0.47
N ASP A 189 10.05 4.18 -0.71
CA ASP A 189 10.04 2.76 -1.03
C ASP A 189 9.71 2.60 -2.52
N PRO A 190 10.69 2.22 -3.34
CA PRO A 190 10.48 2.11 -4.78
C PRO A 190 9.60 0.93 -5.16
N ALA A 191 9.45 -0.09 -4.30
CA ALA A 191 8.84 -1.38 -4.61
C ALA A 191 9.50 -2.06 -5.83
N ASP A 192 8.73 -2.68 -6.74
CA ASP A 192 9.29 -3.30 -7.95
C ASP A 192 9.58 -2.26 -9.04
N ILE A 193 10.85 -1.90 -9.18
CA ILE A 193 11.33 -0.90 -10.14
C ILE A 193 11.47 -1.43 -11.58
N SER A 194 11.14 -2.69 -11.85
CA SER A 194 11.42 -3.35 -13.14
C SER A 194 10.93 -2.54 -14.35
N SER A 195 9.77 -1.87 -14.22
CA SER A 195 9.18 -1.05 -15.28
C SER A 195 9.69 0.39 -15.36
N ARG A 196 10.43 0.87 -14.34
CA ARG A 196 10.91 2.28 -14.21
C ARG A 196 12.36 2.36 -13.74
N LYS A 197 13.17 1.37 -14.09
CA LYS A 197 14.55 1.25 -13.63
C LYS A 197 15.42 2.45 -13.98
N ASP A 198 15.30 2.95 -15.20
CA ASP A 198 16.12 4.09 -15.67
C ASP A 198 15.77 5.39 -14.94
N GLU A 199 14.49 5.61 -14.64
CA GLU A 199 14.03 6.76 -13.86
C GLU A 199 14.51 6.69 -12.40
N PHE A 200 14.50 5.50 -11.80
CA PHE A 200 15.00 5.30 -10.44
C PHE A 200 16.50 5.57 -10.34
N LEU A 201 17.31 5.06 -11.28
CA LEU A 201 18.75 5.30 -11.33
C LEU A 201 19.10 6.79 -11.54
N PHE A 202 18.26 7.54 -12.25
CA PHE A 202 18.43 8.97 -12.40
C PHE A 202 18.21 9.71 -11.07
N MET A 203 17.23 9.33 -10.27
CA MET A 203 16.98 9.91 -8.94
C MET A 203 18.13 9.67 -7.95
N GLU A 204 18.86 8.53 -8.06
CA GLU A 204 20.04 8.26 -7.23
C GLU A 204 21.23 9.17 -7.55
N GLN A 205 21.32 9.70 -8.78
CA GLN A 205 22.45 10.49 -9.25
C GLN A 205 22.30 11.99 -8.96
N ASP A 206 21.10 12.47 -8.66
CA ASP A 206 20.82 13.87 -8.34
C ASP A 206 20.13 14.01 -6.97
N PRO A 207 20.91 13.99 -5.86
CA PRO A 207 20.40 14.07 -4.50
C PRO A 207 20.07 15.51 -4.07
N THR A 208 19.42 16.33 -4.90
CA THR A 208 19.02 17.70 -4.54
C THR A 208 17.82 17.76 -3.62
#